data_ba1ffc07ba5291979d3f755cc25075ae
#
_entry.id   ba1ffc07ba5291979d3f755cc25075ae
#
_cell.length_a   1.000
_cell.length_b   1.000
_cell.length_c   1.000
_cell.angle_alpha   90.00
_cell.angle_beta   90.00
_cell.angle_gamma   90.00
#
_symmetry.space_group_name_H-M   'P 1'
#
loop_
_entity.id
_entity.type
_entity.pdbx_description
1 polymer ?
#
loop_
_entity_poly.entity_id
_entity_poly.type
_entity_poly.pdbx_seq_one_letter_code
_entity_poly.pdbx_strand_id
1 'polypeptide(L)'
;DWNDWWKFKNLYAAWYRPRSADSMKIVELGPVKIEDPTNDGQDNPTHPLPVGYSADKVDDNLISLGQTDEYYQMLSELPEFERNTVRTAMRDAVADSTLLQANADKNAVRSSLLRNMSLSTVQGEYRRILRHEGDANYFRLKYCKDSFETEFIVDPKLKPRTNLHVVIGRNGVGKTTLL
;
A
#
# COMPACT_ATOMS: atom_id res chain seq x y z
N ASP A 1 -7.13 -13.94 -16.48
CA ASP A 1 -6.68 -13.95 -15.09
C ASP A 1 -5.72 -12.80 -14.83
N TRP A 2 -6.15 -11.83 -14.06
CA TRP A 2 -5.38 -10.61 -13.76
C TRP A 2 -4.17 -10.84 -12.85
N ASN A 3 -4.00 -12.06 -12.36
CA ASN A 3 -2.94 -12.43 -11.45
C ASN A 3 -1.65 -12.83 -12.15
N ASP A 4 -1.73 -13.10 -13.45
CA ASP A 4 -0.59 -13.53 -14.24
C ASP A 4 0.07 -12.32 -14.88
N TRP A 5 1.02 -11.74 -14.19
CA TRP A 5 1.85 -10.81 -14.88
C TRP A 5 3.18 -11.47 -15.23
N TRP A 6 3.17 -11.98 -16.44
CA TRP A 6 4.29 -12.45 -17.22
C TRP A 6 5.05 -13.65 -16.65
N LYS A 7 5.44 -13.65 -15.38
CA LYS A 7 6.25 -14.73 -14.80
C LYS A 7 5.90 -15.02 -13.33
N PHE A 8 4.92 -14.31 -12.78
CA PHE A 8 4.54 -14.41 -11.37
C PHE A 8 3.01 -14.47 -11.23
N LYS A 9 2.55 -15.38 -10.40
CA LYS A 9 1.13 -15.61 -10.11
C LYS A 9 0.90 -15.55 -8.61
N ASN A 10 0.94 -14.33 -8.04
CA ASN A 10 1.10 -14.12 -6.61
C ASN A 10 0.16 -13.08 -5.99
N LEU A 11 -0.86 -12.61 -6.74
CA LEU A 11 -1.87 -11.70 -6.22
C LEU A 11 -3.01 -12.51 -5.58
N TYR A 12 -3.34 -12.14 -4.35
CA TYR A 12 -4.40 -12.72 -3.53
C TYR A 12 -5.31 -11.63 -2.98
N ALA A 13 -6.52 -12.02 -2.57
CA ALA A 13 -7.33 -11.26 -1.65
C ALA A 13 -7.15 -11.84 -0.25
N ALA A 14 -6.84 -11.00 0.72
CA ALA A 14 -6.59 -11.41 2.09
C ALA A 14 -7.79 -11.13 2.99
N TRP A 15 -8.12 -12.10 3.85
CA TRP A 15 -9.11 -11.97 4.91
C TRP A 15 -8.52 -12.38 6.24
N TYR A 16 -8.90 -11.67 7.28
CA TYR A 16 -8.53 -11.98 8.64
C TYR A 16 -9.74 -12.48 9.43
N ARG A 17 -9.56 -13.58 10.13
CA ARG A 17 -10.54 -14.12 11.08
C ARG A 17 -10.02 -13.96 12.50
N PRO A 18 -10.61 -13.08 13.32
CA PRO A 18 -10.24 -12.97 14.73
C PRO A 18 -10.40 -14.31 15.48
N ARG A 19 -9.49 -14.57 16.40
CA ARG A 19 -9.56 -15.80 17.23
C ARG A 19 -10.52 -15.67 18.42
N SER A 20 -11.09 -14.49 18.64
CA SER A 20 -12.06 -14.26 19.72
C SER A 20 -13.35 -15.02 19.45
N ALA A 21 -13.83 -15.76 20.46
CA ALA A 21 -15.06 -16.57 20.36
C ALA A 21 -16.32 -15.74 20.07
N ASP A 22 -16.31 -14.44 20.37
CA ASP A 22 -17.42 -13.52 20.14
C ASP A 22 -17.45 -12.90 18.74
N SER A 23 -16.41 -13.08 17.94
CA SER A 23 -16.32 -12.46 16.63
C SER A 23 -16.39 -13.50 15.51
N MET A 24 -17.60 -13.72 14.98
CA MET A 24 -17.78 -14.43 13.72
C MET A 24 -17.42 -13.56 12.49
N LYS A 25 -16.99 -12.33 12.69
CA LYS A 25 -16.78 -11.36 11.61
C LYS A 25 -15.44 -11.59 10.96
N ILE A 26 -15.47 -12.08 9.73
CA ILE A 26 -14.28 -12.08 8.86
C ILE A 26 -14.07 -10.65 8.35
N VAL A 27 -12.84 -10.16 8.47
CA VAL A 27 -12.43 -8.83 8.00
C VAL A 27 -11.73 -8.99 6.66
N GLU A 28 -12.24 -8.37 5.63
CA GLU A 28 -11.56 -8.27 4.35
C GLU A 28 -10.44 -7.22 4.46
N LEU A 29 -9.21 -7.64 4.23
CA LEU A 29 -8.05 -6.74 4.25
C LEU A 29 -7.79 -6.15 2.87
N GLY A 30 -8.07 -6.90 1.81
CA GLY A 30 -7.89 -6.46 0.44
C GLY A 30 -6.76 -7.16 -0.33
N PRO A 31 -6.29 -6.56 -1.44
CA PRO A 31 -5.31 -7.19 -2.31
C PRO A 31 -3.90 -7.21 -1.70
N VAL A 32 -3.26 -8.36 -1.76
CA VAL A 32 -1.90 -8.61 -1.28
C VAL A 32 -1.14 -9.48 -2.27
N LYS A 33 0.11 -9.20 -2.51
CA LYS A 33 1.01 -10.12 -3.21
C LYS A 33 1.84 -10.89 -2.21
N ILE A 34 2.01 -12.19 -2.46
CA ILE A 34 2.80 -13.12 -1.63
C ILE A 34 3.71 -13.91 -2.55
N GLU A 35 5.01 -13.86 -2.30
CA GLU A 35 5.99 -14.51 -3.19
C GLU A 35 7.22 -14.97 -2.42
N ASP A 36 7.90 -15.98 -2.96
CA ASP A 36 9.27 -16.33 -2.58
C ASP A 36 10.23 -15.34 -3.27
N PRO A 37 11.02 -14.54 -2.53
CA PRO A 37 11.95 -13.60 -3.13
C PRO A 37 12.98 -14.24 -4.06
N THR A 38 13.26 -15.54 -3.87
CA THR A 38 14.23 -16.27 -4.70
C THR A 38 13.65 -16.75 -6.02
N ASN A 39 12.33 -16.60 -6.24
CA ASN A 39 11.70 -16.92 -7.50
C ASN A 39 12.13 -15.93 -8.59
N ASP A 40 12.82 -16.42 -9.61
CA ASP A 40 13.27 -15.63 -10.76
C ASP A 40 12.20 -15.45 -11.85
N GLY A 41 11.01 -16.00 -11.62
CA GLY A 41 9.90 -16.02 -12.56
C GLY A 41 9.94 -17.23 -13.50
N GLN A 42 8.78 -17.73 -13.84
CA GLN A 42 8.60 -18.94 -14.63
C GLN A 42 7.73 -18.66 -15.87
N ASP A 43 7.95 -19.40 -16.96
CA ASP A 43 7.13 -19.25 -18.17
C ASP A 43 5.68 -19.74 -17.95
N ASN A 44 5.48 -20.67 -17.01
CA ASN A 44 4.16 -21.12 -16.55
C ASN A 44 4.09 -20.93 -15.02
N PRO A 45 3.84 -19.70 -14.53
CA PRO A 45 3.88 -19.44 -13.11
C PRO A 45 2.74 -20.14 -12.36
N THR A 46 3.07 -20.67 -11.19
CA THR A 46 2.11 -21.23 -10.24
C THR A 46 1.96 -20.29 -9.05
N HIS A 47 0.81 -20.36 -8.39
CA HIS A 47 0.60 -19.65 -7.15
C HIS A 47 1.52 -20.21 -6.05
N PRO A 48 2.25 -19.36 -5.30
CA PRO A 48 3.00 -19.80 -4.11
C PRO A 48 2.11 -20.45 -3.05
N LEU A 49 0.87 -19.99 -2.94
CA LEU A 49 -0.15 -20.55 -2.05
C LEU A 49 -1.34 -21.07 -2.87
N PRO A 50 -1.95 -22.22 -2.49
CA PRO A 50 -3.14 -22.71 -3.17
C PRO A 50 -4.34 -21.78 -2.98
N VAL A 51 -5.30 -21.85 -3.91
CA VAL A 51 -6.58 -21.12 -3.80
C VAL A 51 -7.32 -21.56 -2.53
N GLY A 52 -7.81 -20.59 -1.79
CA GLY A 52 -8.51 -20.85 -0.51
C GLY A 52 -7.57 -21.22 0.64
N TYR A 53 -6.27 -20.93 0.50
CA TYR A 53 -5.30 -21.15 1.58
C TYR A 53 -5.74 -20.47 2.86
N SER A 54 -5.67 -21.20 3.97
CA SER A 54 -5.95 -20.71 5.29
C SER A 54 -4.93 -21.26 6.26
N ALA A 55 -4.21 -20.40 6.95
CA ALA A 55 -3.20 -20.79 7.92
C ALA A 55 -3.01 -19.69 8.98
N ASP A 56 -2.32 -20.05 10.06
CA ASP A 56 -1.94 -19.12 11.10
C ASP A 56 -0.77 -18.22 10.70
N LYS A 57 0.04 -18.65 9.75
CA LYS A 57 1.12 -17.86 9.13
C LYS A 57 1.48 -18.43 7.74
N VAL A 58 2.05 -17.58 6.90
CA VAL A 58 2.69 -18.02 5.65
C VAL A 58 4.06 -18.65 5.93
N ASP A 59 4.56 -19.44 4.98
CA ASP A 59 5.85 -20.12 5.09
C ASP A 59 7.00 -19.11 5.24
N ASP A 60 8.08 -19.53 5.91
CA ASP A 60 9.19 -18.65 6.28
C ASP A 60 10.02 -18.15 5.08
N ASN A 61 9.93 -18.81 3.93
CA ASN A 61 10.54 -18.37 2.68
C ASN A 61 9.70 -17.36 1.91
N LEU A 62 8.43 -17.13 2.27
CA LEU A 62 7.55 -16.19 1.60
C LEU A 62 7.62 -14.80 2.25
N ILE A 63 7.38 -13.77 1.44
CA ILE A 63 7.14 -12.41 1.89
C ILE A 63 5.86 -11.88 1.29
N SER A 64 5.19 -10.97 1.97
CA SER A 64 3.98 -10.34 1.47
C SER A 64 4.09 -8.83 1.38
N LEU A 65 3.29 -8.25 0.50
CA LEU A 65 3.16 -6.79 0.34
C LEU A 65 1.72 -6.46 -0.05
N GLY A 66 1.02 -5.70 0.81
CA GLY A 66 -0.28 -5.11 0.47
C GLY A 66 -0.16 -4.22 -0.76
N GLN A 67 -1.15 -4.28 -1.64
CA GLN A 67 -1.07 -3.64 -2.95
C GLN A 67 -1.77 -2.28 -3.01
N THR A 68 -2.45 -1.88 -1.95
CA THR A 68 -3.17 -0.60 -1.87
C THR A 68 -3.05 0.01 -0.47
N ASP A 69 -3.29 1.31 -0.38
CA ASP A 69 -3.39 2.02 0.89
C ASP A 69 -4.59 1.54 1.72
N GLU A 70 -5.71 1.16 1.07
CA GLU A 70 -6.87 0.57 1.76
C GLU A 70 -6.50 -0.71 2.51
N TYR A 71 -5.64 -1.57 1.96
CA TYR A 71 -5.16 -2.75 2.66
C TYR A 71 -4.51 -2.38 4.01
N TYR A 72 -3.65 -1.36 4.01
CA TYR A 72 -2.97 -0.90 5.22
C TYR A 72 -3.89 -0.11 6.15
N GLN A 73 -4.90 0.60 5.62
CA GLN A 73 -5.94 1.23 6.42
C GLN A 73 -6.76 0.19 7.18
N MET A 74 -7.24 -0.86 6.49
CA MET A 74 -7.97 -1.96 7.12
C MET A 74 -7.13 -2.66 8.19
N LEU A 75 -5.85 -2.89 7.94
CA LEU A 75 -4.92 -3.42 8.96
C LEU A 75 -4.78 -2.46 10.15
N SER A 76 -4.71 -1.16 9.91
CA SER A 76 -4.53 -0.16 10.97
C SER A 76 -5.75 -0.05 11.88
N GLU A 77 -6.96 -0.36 11.37
CA GLU A 77 -8.20 -0.38 12.14
C GLU A 77 -8.32 -1.58 13.09
N LEU A 78 -7.51 -2.62 12.89
CA LEU A 78 -7.48 -3.75 13.83
C LEU A 78 -6.88 -3.33 15.17
N PRO A 79 -7.33 -3.95 16.28
CA PRO A 79 -6.64 -3.81 17.56
C PRO A 79 -5.14 -4.10 17.42
N GLU A 80 -4.31 -3.38 18.17
CA GLU A 80 -2.85 -3.44 18.02
C GLU A 80 -2.29 -4.87 18.06
N PHE A 81 -2.77 -5.68 18.99
CA PHE A 81 -2.36 -7.08 19.11
C PHE A 81 -2.70 -7.88 17.84
N GLU A 82 -3.92 -7.74 17.31
CA GLU A 82 -4.38 -8.44 16.12
C GLU A 82 -3.61 -7.95 14.88
N ARG A 83 -3.45 -6.65 14.73
CA ARG A 83 -2.66 -6.03 13.66
C ARG A 83 -1.24 -6.57 13.63
N ASN A 84 -0.57 -6.62 14.77
CA ASN A 84 0.79 -7.15 14.88
C ASN A 84 0.84 -8.64 14.58
N THR A 85 -0.15 -9.41 15.02
CA THR A 85 -0.27 -10.83 14.71
C THR A 85 -0.40 -11.06 13.21
N VAL A 86 -1.31 -10.35 12.53
CA VAL A 86 -1.51 -10.48 11.07
C VAL A 86 -0.24 -10.10 10.31
N ARG A 87 0.39 -8.98 10.65
CA ARG A 87 1.62 -8.52 9.98
C ARG A 87 2.76 -9.51 10.09
N THR A 88 2.95 -10.06 11.27
CA THR A 88 3.98 -11.08 11.52
C THR A 88 3.64 -12.38 10.80
N ALA A 89 2.40 -12.82 10.87
CA ALA A 89 1.93 -14.05 10.20
C ALA A 89 2.04 -13.97 8.69
N MET A 90 1.75 -12.81 8.11
CA MET A 90 1.87 -12.54 6.68
C MET A 90 3.31 -12.26 6.21
N ARG A 91 4.26 -12.07 7.13
CA ARG A 91 5.64 -11.62 6.80
C ARG A 91 5.61 -10.35 5.94
N ASP A 92 4.85 -9.36 6.43
CA ASP A 92 4.57 -8.13 5.71
C ASP A 92 5.82 -7.26 5.56
N ALA A 93 6.18 -6.93 4.32
CA ALA A 93 7.41 -6.19 3.98
C ALA A 93 7.38 -4.70 4.40
N VAL A 94 6.20 -4.13 4.66
CA VAL A 94 6.08 -2.78 5.24
C VAL A 94 6.36 -2.81 6.73
N ALA A 95 5.93 -3.88 7.40
CA ALA A 95 6.15 -4.07 8.81
C ALA A 95 7.63 -4.31 9.12
N ASP A 96 8.28 -5.12 8.32
CA ASP A 96 9.69 -5.47 8.45
C ASP A 96 10.52 -4.88 7.29
N SER A 97 11.12 -3.73 7.55
CA SER A 97 11.97 -3.06 6.55
C SER A 97 13.25 -3.82 6.24
N THR A 98 13.73 -4.65 7.16
CA THR A 98 14.94 -5.44 6.92
C THR A 98 14.66 -6.54 5.91
N LEU A 99 13.46 -7.13 5.97
CA LEU A 99 13.00 -8.13 5.03
C LEU A 99 12.91 -7.55 3.60
N LEU A 100 12.35 -6.35 3.46
CA LEU A 100 12.26 -5.67 2.16
C LEU A 100 13.64 -5.28 1.63
N GLN A 101 14.50 -4.70 2.47
CA GLN A 101 15.84 -4.28 2.07
C GLN A 101 16.73 -5.45 1.66
N ALA A 102 16.68 -6.54 2.40
CA ALA A 102 17.46 -7.75 2.10
C ALA A 102 17.07 -8.41 0.76
N ASN A 103 15.89 -8.12 0.24
CA ASN A 103 15.36 -8.72 -0.97
C ASN A 103 15.07 -7.70 -2.09
N ALA A 104 15.43 -6.43 -1.91
CA ALA A 104 15.05 -5.36 -2.85
C ALA A 104 15.65 -5.52 -4.26
N ASP A 105 16.76 -6.22 -4.39
CA ASP A 105 17.45 -6.54 -5.66
C ASP A 105 16.85 -7.75 -6.39
N LYS A 106 16.07 -8.57 -5.70
CA LYS A 106 15.51 -9.81 -6.23
C LYS A 106 14.46 -9.54 -7.30
N ASN A 107 14.45 -10.39 -8.33
CA ASN A 107 13.52 -10.24 -9.46
C ASN A 107 12.05 -10.28 -9.03
N ALA A 108 11.67 -11.23 -8.18
CA ALA A 108 10.31 -11.32 -7.64
C ALA A 108 9.84 -10.04 -6.95
N VAL A 109 10.73 -9.40 -6.17
CA VAL A 109 10.43 -8.17 -5.47
C VAL A 109 10.28 -6.99 -6.43
N ARG A 110 11.26 -6.79 -7.30
CA ARG A 110 11.28 -5.65 -8.23
C ARG A 110 10.19 -5.73 -9.30
N SER A 111 10.07 -6.90 -9.94
CA SER A 111 9.22 -7.08 -11.13
C SER A 111 7.78 -7.42 -10.78
N SER A 112 7.52 -7.94 -9.57
CA SER A 112 6.18 -8.33 -9.15
C SER A 112 5.70 -7.57 -7.92
N LEU A 113 6.30 -7.74 -6.75
CA LEU A 113 5.79 -7.13 -5.51
C LEU A 113 5.71 -5.61 -5.61
N LEU A 114 6.79 -4.96 -6.07
CA LEU A 114 6.92 -3.49 -6.18
C LEU A 114 6.50 -2.93 -7.53
N ARG A 115 5.91 -3.72 -8.41
CA ARG A 115 5.71 -3.35 -9.80
C ARG A 115 5.02 -2.00 -10.05
N ASN A 116 3.99 -1.69 -9.28
CA ASN A 116 3.19 -0.48 -9.45
C ASN A 116 3.43 0.53 -8.32
N MET A 117 4.47 0.34 -7.53
CA MET A 117 4.76 1.20 -6.38
C MET A 117 6.26 1.38 -6.19
N SER A 118 6.64 2.51 -5.60
CA SER A 118 8.02 2.80 -5.27
C SER A 118 8.38 2.31 -3.86
N LEU A 119 9.66 2.08 -3.62
CA LEU A 119 10.16 1.82 -2.26
C LEU A 119 9.79 2.95 -1.30
N SER A 120 9.78 4.20 -1.78
CA SER A 120 9.39 5.36 -0.97
C SER A 120 7.91 5.32 -0.56
N THR A 121 7.01 4.84 -1.42
CA THR A 121 5.60 4.61 -1.07
C THR A 121 5.48 3.57 0.03
N VAL A 122 6.16 2.43 -0.14
CA VAL A 122 6.12 1.32 0.83
C VAL A 122 6.71 1.73 2.18
N GLN A 123 7.90 2.33 2.19
CA GLN A 123 8.61 2.71 3.41
C GLN A 123 8.07 4.00 4.06
N GLY A 124 7.47 4.86 3.28
CA GLY A 124 6.89 6.13 3.72
C GLY A 124 5.40 6.03 4.01
N GLU A 125 4.59 6.01 2.97
CA GLU A 125 3.14 6.14 3.08
C GLU A 125 2.50 4.96 3.82
N TYR A 126 2.76 3.72 3.40
CA TYR A 126 2.15 2.54 4.02
C TYR A 126 2.57 2.34 5.46
N ARG A 127 3.85 2.60 5.76
CA ARG A 127 4.34 2.53 7.13
C ARG A 127 3.68 3.57 8.02
N ARG A 128 3.47 4.80 7.52
CA ARG A 128 2.79 5.85 8.24
C ARG A 128 1.34 5.49 8.54
N ILE A 129 0.61 4.92 7.57
CA ILE A 129 -0.75 4.41 7.75
C ILE A 129 -0.78 3.37 8.88
N LEU A 130 0.10 2.37 8.82
CA LEU A 130 0.17 1.30 9.82
C LEU A 130 0.48 1.78 11.24
N ARG A 131 1.22 2.86 11.38
CA ARG A 131 1.62 3.42 12.68
C ARG A 131 0.63 4.43 13.23
N HIS A 132 -0.44 4.73 12.50
CA HIS A 132 -1.30 5.88 12.79
C HIS A 132 -0.50 7.19 12.95
N GLU A 133 0.68 7.29 12.32
CA GLU A 133 1.51 8.49 12.32
C GLU A 133 0.91 9.52 11.36
N GLY A 134 -0.10 10.20 11.85
CA GLY A 134 -0.77 11.31 11.20
C GLY A 134 -1.68 10.92 10.05
N ASP A 135 -2.89 11.38 10.11
CA ASP A 135 -3.67 11.60 8.90
C ASP A 135 -2.76 12.33 7.91
N ALA A 136 -2.78 11.93 6.65
CA ALA A 136 -2.09 12.67 5.59
C ALA A 136 -2.33 14.16 5.83
N ASN A 137 -1.24 14.93 5.94
CA ASN A 137 -1.34 16.27 6.48
C ASN A 137 -2.31 17.11 5.64
N TYR A 138 -3.25 17.74 6.33
CA TYR A 138 -4.03 18.83 5.77
C TYR A 138 -3.08 19.99 5.49
N PHE A 139 -2.98 20.40 4.24
CA PHE A 139 -2.19 21.57 3.85
C PHE A 139 -3.11 22.66 3.36
N ARG A 140 -2.82 23.87 3.82
CA ARG A 140 -3.48 25.08 3.37
C ARG A 140 -2.42 26.09 2.98
N LEU A 141 -2.27 26.30 1.68
CA LEU A 141 -1.35 27.27 1.11
C LEU A 141 -2.13 28.47 0.62
N LYS A 142 -1.81 29.63 1.14
CA LYS A 142 -2.42 30.89 0.73
C LYS A 142 -1.40 31.70 -0.05
N TYR A 143 -1.75 32.08 -1.26
CA TYR A 143 -0.96 32.99 -2.07
C TYR A 143 -1.66 34.33 -2.13
N CYS A 144 -0.92 35.41 -1.79
CA CYS A 144 -1.40 36.78 -1.83
C CYS A 144 -0.40 37.65 -2.59
N LYS A 145 -0.87 38.38 -3.61
CA LYS A 145 -0.09 39.36 -4.33
C LYS A 145 -0.99 40.50 -4.77
N ASP A 146 -0.65 41.71 -4.32
CA ASP A 146 -1.46 42.89 -4.54
C ASP A 146 -2.92 42.71 -4.10
N SER A 147 -3.87 42.79 -5.01
CA SER A 147 -5.30 42.53 -4.79
C SER A 147 -5.72 41.09 -5.09
N PHE A 148 -4.78 40.25 -5.55
CA PHE A 148 -5.06 38.85 -5.89
C PHE A 148 -4.75 37.96 -4.69
N GLU A 149 -5.74 37.15 -4.33
CA GLU A 149 -5.63 36.15 -3.28
C GLU A 149 -6.19 34.81 -3.79
N THR A 150 -5.46 33.74 -3.57
CA THR A 150 -5.95 32.39 -3.84
C THR A 150 -5.45 31.39 -2.78
N GLU A 151 -6.15 30.30 -2.64
CA GLU A 151 -5.87 29.30 -1.64
C GLU A 151 -5.87 27.90 -2.27
N PHE A 152 -4.89 27.10 -1.87
CA PHE A 152 -4.76 25.70 -2.24
C PHE A 152 -4.92 24.87 -0.97
N ILE A 153 -5.96 24.02 -0.97
CA ILE A 153 -6.27 23.17 0.15
C ILE A 153 -6.03 21.71 -0.28
N VAL A 154 -5.16 21.01 0.45
CA VAL A 154 -4.96 19.58 0.31
C VAL A 154 -5.58 18.91 1.52
N ASP A 155 -6.72 18.27 1.30
CA ASP A 155 -7.42 17.49 2.31
C ASP A 155 -7.40 16.00 1.91
N PRO A 156 -6.64 15.18 2.64
CA PRO A 156 -6.50 13.76 2.34
C PRO A 156 -7.78 12.95 2.59
N LYS A 157 -8.75 13.52 3.32
CA LYS A 157 -10.03 12.86 3.63
C LYS A 157 -11.06 13.02 2.51
N LEU A 158 -10.83 13.94 1.58
CA LEU A 158 -11.74 14.16 0.45
C LEU A 158 -11.52 13.13 -0.66
N LYS A 159 -12.60 12.74 -1.32
CA LYS A 159 -12.58 11.92 -2.54
C LYS A 159 -13.29 12.67 -3.66
N PRO A 160 -12.62 12.91 -4.81
CA PRO A 160 -11.21 12.60 -5.12
C PRO A 160 -10.23 13.38 -4.24
N ARG A 161 -9.00 12.87 -4.10
CA ARG A 161 -7.94 13.54 -3.33
C ARG A 161 -7.65 14.93 -3.91
N THR A 162 -7.44 15.91 -3.04
CA THR A 162 -7.24 17.32 -3.41
C THR A 162 -5.77 17.72 -3.61
N ASN A 163 -4.88 16.75 -3.82
CA ASN A 163 -3.44 17.00 -3.98
C ASN A 163 -3.03 17.43 -5.41
N LEU A 164 -3.98 17.55 -6.34
CA LEU A 164 -3.76 18.06 -7.68
C LEU A 164 -4.59 19.32 -7.89
N HIS A 165 -3.94 20.44 -8.16
CA HIS A 165 -4.57 21.72 -8.49
C HIS A 165 -4.22 22.10 -9.93
N VAL A 166 -5.22 22.47 -10.71
CA VAL A 166 -5.05 22.88 -12.11
C VAL A 166 -5.38 24.35 -12.24
N VAL A 167 -4.41 25.15 -12.70
CA VAL A 167 -4.58 26.58 -12.94
C VAL A 167 -4.84 26.81 -14.44
N ILE A 168 -6.03 27.31 -14.77
CA ILE A 168 -6.45 27.57 -16.14
C ILE A 168 -6.65 29.09 -16.30
N GLY A 169 -6.21 29.64 -17.44
CA GLY A 169 -6.39 31.04 -17.77
C GLY A 169 -5.76 31.41 -19.11
N ARG A 170 -6.16 32.56 -19.67
CA ARG A 170 -5.58 33.10 -20.91
C ARG A 170 -4.10 33.44 -20.75
N ASN A 171 -3.38 33.60 -21.86
CA ASN A 171 -2.00 34.07 -21.84
C ASN A 171 -1.92 35.48 -21.25
N GLY A 172 -0.92 35.74 -20.44
CA GLY A 172 -0.70 37.05 -19.78
C GLY A 172 -1.45 37.27 -18.45
N VAL A 173 -2.32 36.36 -18.02
CA VAL A 173 -3.07 36.54 -16.73
C VAL A 173 -2.26 36.21 -15.45
N GLY A 174 -0.97 35.94 -15.58
CA GLY A 174 -0.11 35.74 -14.40
C GLY A 174 -0.02 34.28 -13.90
N LYS A 175 -0.41 33.26 -14.67
CA LYS A 175 -0.29 31.84 -14.25
C LYS A 175 1.13 31.46 -13.82
N THR A 176 2.12 31.89 -14.62
CA THR A 176 3.55 31.60 -14.32
C THR A 176 4.07 32.40 -13.14
N THR A 177 3.40 33.48 -12.77
CA THR A 177 3.77 34.29 -11.60
C THR A 177 3.29 33.64 -10.29
N LEU A 178 2.30 32.77 -10.38
CA LEU A 178 1.77 31.99 -9.25
C LEU A 178 2.68 30.80 -8.88
N LEU A 179 3.44 30.28 -9.85
CA LEU A 179 4.36 29.17 -9.71
C LEU A 179 5.77 29.63 -9.36
#